data_74949ccba15790609fb1149a432562c3
#
_entry.id   74949ccba15790609fb1149a432562c3
#
_cell.length_a   1.000
_cell.length_b   1.000
_cell.length_c   1.000
_cell.angle_alpha   90.00
_cell.angle_beta   90.00
_cell.angle_gamma   90.00
#
_symmetry.space_group_name_H-M   'P 1'
#
loop_
_entity.id
_entity.type
_entity.pdbx_description
1 polymer ?
#
loop_
_entity_poly.entity_id
_entity_poly.type
_entity_poly.pdbx_seq_one_letter_code
_entity_poly.pdbx_strand_id
1 'polypeptide(L)'
;AKTPMWSRAEVRCTLKIASVTPLAGDPFFPPARLWQLSGIGGPDAFQVGLQCAGFVVVERTDLGDHQPIPNHLVRTLLAKAHALGARLVVTEKDAFRMGSDLARFPEVAVARACLDVDEHNARLLFDPVDELMGSAIEFYRCDDARRFCN
;
A
#
# COMPACT_ATOMS: atom_id res chain seq x y z
N ALA A 1 -1.01 46.13 1.97
CA ALA A 1 -0.96 44.78 2.54
C ALA A 1 -0.39 43.83 1.47
N LYS A 2 0.86 43.34 1.68
CA LYS A 2 1.43 42.32 0.80
C LYS A 2 0.72 41.00 1.09
N THR A 3 -0.05 40.52 0.14
CA THR A 3 -0.61 39.17 0.16
C THR A 3 0.57 38.20 0.28
N PRO A 4 0.58 37.25 1.23
CA PRO A 4 1.64 36.26 1.31
C PRO A 4 1.60 35.44 0.02
N MET A 5 2.75 35.34 -0.63
CA MET A 5 2.96 34.63 -1.88
C MET A 5 3.04 33.13 -1.63
N TRP A 6 2.00 32.58 -1.01
CA TRP A 6 1.76 31.15 -1.01
C TRP A 6 0.99 30.82 -2.30
N SER A 7 1.70 30.78 -3.43
CA SER A 7 1.13 30.14 -4.60
C SER A 7 0.84 28.70 -4.20
N ARG A 8 -0.42 28.28 -4.26
CA ARG A 8 -0.78 26.87 -4.09
C ARG A 8 -0.13 26.09 -5.22
N ALA A 9 1.04 25.52 -4.96
CA ALA A 9 1.60 24.52 -5.86
C ALA A 9 0.69 23.29 -5.74
N GLU A 10 0.02 22.92 -6.83
CA GLU A 10 -0.72 21.67 -6.92
C GLU A 10 0.26 20.58 -7.28
N VAL A 11 0.47 19.65 -6.37
CA VAL A 11 1.34 18.49 -6.60
C VAL A 11 0.46 17.30 -6.90
N ARG A 12 0.65 16.68 -8.06
CA ARG A 12 -0.04 15.46 -8.46
C ARG A 12 0.81 14.26 -8.10
N CYS A 13 0.23 13.35 -7.34
CA CYS A 13 0.84 12.07 -7.01
C CYS A 13 -0.17 10.95 -7.22
N THR A 14 0.33 9.78 -7.57
CA THR A 14 -0.48 8.57 -7.72
C THR A 14 -0.04 7.55 -6.70
N LEU A 15 -0.99 6.94 -5.98
CA LEU A 15 -0.70 5.84 -5.09
C LEU A 15 -0.63 4.55 -5.92
N LYS A 16 0.50 3.86 -5.89
CA LYS A 16 0.70 2.58 -6.57
C LYS A 16 1.00 1.47 -5.57
N ILE A 17 0.62 0.24 -5.89
CA ILE A 17 1.05 -0.93 -5.12
C ILE A 17 2.48 -1.28 -5.56
N ALA A 18 3.42 -1.18 -4.64
CA ALA A 18 4.83 -1.47 -4.87
C ALA A 18 5.13 -2.97 -4.73
N SER A 19 4.50 -3.64 -3.76
CA SER A 19 4.70 -5.07 -3.53
C SER A 19 3.52 -5.70 -2.80
N VAL A 20 3.38 -7.02 -2.95
CA VAL A 20 2.45 -7.85 -2.17
C VAL A 20 3.27 -9.00 -1.59
N THR A 21 3.52 -8.96 -0.29
CA THR A 21 4.46 -9.87 0.37
C THR A 21 3.81 -10.51 1.59
N PRO A 22 3.83 -11.86 1.73
CA PRO A 22 3.40 -12.51 2.96
C PRO A 22 4.40 -12.22 4.09
N LEU A 23 4.00 -12.44 5.33
CA LEU A 23 4.91 -12.29 6.47
C LEU A 23 6.04 -13.32 6.45
N ALA A 24 5.75 -14.52 5.94
CA ALA A 24 6.75 -15.57 5.74
C ALA A 24 6.66 -16.07 4.29
N GLY A 25 7.78 -16.04 3.59
CA GLY A 25 7.91 -16.48 2.20
C GLY A 25 8.24 -15.37 1.23
N ASP A 26 8.22 -15.72 -0.04
CA ASP A 26 8.58 -14.82 -1.14
C ASP A 26 7.42 -13.88 -1.52
N PRO A 27 7.72 -12.71 -2.08
CA PRO A 27 6.71 -11.81 -2.64
C PRO A 27 5.84 -12.50 -3.68
N PHE A 28 4.58 -12.09 -3.76
CA PHE A 28 3.69 -12.53 -4.83
C PHE A 28 3.85 -11.63 -6.04
N PHE A 29 3.87 -12.27 -7.21
CA PHE A 29 3.99 -11.57 -8.48
C PHE A 29 2.72 -11.72 -9.32
N PRO A 30 2.36 -10.71 -10.13
CA PRO A 30 1.28 -10.83 -11.09
C PRO A 30 1.52 -12.00 -12.07
N PRO A 31 0.45 -12.69 -12.48
CA PRO A 31 -0.97 -12.43 -12.21
C PRO A 31 -1.54 -13.21 -11.01
N ALA A 32 -0.87 -13.22 -9.86
CA ALA A 32 -1.37 -13.94 -8.68
C ALA A 32 -2.82 -13.54 -8.33
N ARG A 33 -3.60 -14.53 -7.89
CA ARG A 33 -4.99 -14.35 -7.49
C ARG A 33 -5.05 -13.93 -6.03
N LEU A 34 -5.80 -12.87 -5.75
CA LEU A 34 -5.88 -12.28 -4.41
C LEU A 34 -7.33 -12.21 -3.93
N TRP A 35 -7.53 -12.47 -2.64
CA TRP A 35 -8.72 -12.10 -1.89
C TRP A 35 -8.40 -10.86 -1.07
N GLN A 36 -9.04 -9.75 -1.37
CA GLN A 36 -8.84 -8.51 -0.65
C GLN A 36 -9.61 -8.52 0.68
N LEU A 37 -8.92 -8.20 1.77
CA LEU A 37 -9.52 -7.87 3.06
C LEU A 37 -9.10 -6.45 3.43
N SER A 38 -10.05 -5.57 3.68
CA SER A 38 -9.74 -4.18 4.04
C SER A 38 -10.73 -3.59 5.04
N GLY A 39 -10.19 -2.82 5.98
CA GLY A 39 -10.93 -1.99 6.94
C GLY A 39 -10.57 -0.51 6.79
N ILE A 40 -10.46 -0.04 5.55
CA ILE A 40 -10.11 1.33 5.19
C ILE A 40 -11.30 2.04 4.54
N GLY A 41 -11.30 3.38 4.54
CA GLY A 41 -12.37 4.19 3.95
C GLY A 41 -12.46 4.16 2.42
N GLY A 42 -11.47 3.60 1.73
CA GLY A 42 -11.40 3.53 0.26
C GLY A 42 -11.09 2.13 -0.29
N PRO A 43 -11.93 1.11 -0.02
CA PRO A 43 -11.64 -0.26 -0.46
C PRO A 43 -11.62 -0.42 -1.98
N ASP A 44 -12.39 0.39 -2.73
CA ASP A 44 -12.40 0.37 -4.19
C ASP A 44 -11.07 0.87 -4.77
N ALA A 45 -10.48 1.91 -4.19
CA ALA A 45 -9.18 2.43 -4.60
C ALA A 45 -8.07 1.39 -4.38
N PHE A 46 -8.15 0.62 -3.28
CA PHE A 46 -7.23 -0.47 -3.02
C PHE A 46 -7.36 -1.59 -4.06
N GLN A 47 -8.59 -1.99 -4.37
CA GLN A 47 -8.85 -2.99 -5.43
C GLN A 47 -8.28 -2.54 -6.78
N VAL A 48 -8.57 -1.30 -7.18
CA VAL A 48 -8.03 -0.72 -8.43
C VAL A 48 -6.51 -0.71 -8.40
N GLY A 49 -5.89 -0.34 -7.27
CA GLY A 49 -4.44 -0.37 -7.12
C GLY A 49 -3.83 -1.76 -7.34
N LEU A 50 -4.44 -2.82 -6.76
CA LEU A 50 -4.01 -4.20 -6.97
C LEU A 50 -4.16 -4.62 -8.44
N GLN A 51 -5.28 -4.27 -9.07
CA GLN A 51 -5.53 -4.58 -10.48
C GLN A 51 -4.57 -3.83 -11.41
N CYS A 52 -4.30 -2.55 -11.15
CA CYS A 52 -3.31 -1.78 -11.90
C CYS A 52 -1.89 -2.35 -11.76
N ALA A 53 -1.57 -2.97 -10.62
CA ALA A 53 -0.32 -3.69 -10.43
C ALA A 53 -0.31 -5.09 -11.09
N GLY A 54 -1.39 -5.47 -11.80
CA GLY A 54 -1.49 -6.72 -12.57
C GLY A 54 -1.99 -7.93 -11.77
N PHE A 55 -2.43 -7.76 -10.53
CA PHE A 55 -3.01 -8.84 -9.73
C PHE A 55 -4.49 -9.10 -10.10
N VAL A 56 -4.95 -10.32 -9.88
CA VAL A 56 -6.34 -10.71 -10.10
C VAL A 56 -7.08 -10.74 -8.77
N VAL A 57 -7.89 -9.73 -8.48
CA VAL A 57 -8.74 -9.73 -7.30
C VAL A 57 -9.97 -10.60 -7.58
N VAL A 58 -10.05 -11.77 -6.95
CA VAL A 58 -11.13 -12.75 -7.17
C VAL A 58 -12.31 -12.55 -6.24
N GLU A 59 -12.04 -12.06 -5.04
CA GLU A 59 -13.04 -11.79 -4.01
C GLU A 59 -12.56 -10.64 -3.11
N ARG A 60 -13.50 -10.01 -2.44
CA ARG A 60 -13.18 -8.99 -1.44
C ARG A 60 -14.09 -9.08 -0.21
N THR A 61 -13.55 -8.65 0.90
CA THR A 61 -14.26 -8.49 2.17
C THR A 61 -13.92 -7.11 2.71
N ASP A 62 -14.92 -6.25 2.76
CA ASP A 62 -14.75 -4.89 3.27
C ASP A 62 -15.34 -4.81 4.67
N LEU A 63 -14.55 -4.35 5.62
CA LEU A 63 -14.96 -3.99 6.95
C LEU A 63 -15.21 -2.47 7.00
N GLY A 64 -16.01 -2.03 7.96
CA GLY A 64 -16.18 -0.60 8.20
C GLY A 64 -14.82 0.05 8.55
N ASP A 65 -14.68 1.33 8.19
CA ASP A 65 -13.44 2.08 8.48
C ASP A 65 -13.13 2.01 9.98
N HIS A 66 -11.88 1.73 10.30
CA HIS A 66 -11.38 1.52 11.66
C HIS A 66 -11.96 0.32 12.44
N GLN A 67 -12.77 -0.54 11.83
CA GLN A 67 -13.21 -1.76 12.51
C GLN A 67 -12.03 -2.72 12.75
N PRO A 68 -11.96 -3.37 13.92
CA PRO A 68 -10.94 -4.39 14.19
C PRO A 68 -11.14 -5.58 13.25
N ILE A 69 -10.05 -6.22 12.88
CA ILE A 69 -10.07 -7.46 12.07
C ILE A 69 -10.01 -8.65 13.03
N PRO A 70 -11.12 -9.38 13.25
CA PRO A 70 -11.12 -10.48 14.19
C PRO A 70 -10.31 -11.68 13.66
N ASN A 71 -9.57 -12.34 14.55
CA ASN A 71 -8.74 -13.50 14.18
C ASN A 71 -9.54 -14.66 13.56
N HIS A 72 -10.77 -14.88 14.02
CA HIS A 72 -11.63 -15.92 13.44
C HIS A 72 -12.03 -15.60 11.99
N LEU A 73 -12.24 -14.33 11.67
CA LEU A 73 -12.52 -13.90 10.30
C LEU A 73 -11.31 -14.18 9.40
N VAL A 74 -10.10 -13.80 9.85
CA VAL A 74 -8.87 -14.04 9.07
C VAL A 74 -8.71 -15.53 8.76
N ARG A 75 -8.90 -16.43 9.75
CA ARG A 75 -8.84 -17.89 9.54
C ARG A 75 -9.85 -18.35 8.51
N THR A 76 -11.09 -17.86 8.62
CA THR A 76 -12.15 -18.22 7.68
C THR A 76 -11.82 -17.76 6.26
N LEU A 77 -11.31 -16.53 6.12
CA LEU A 77 -10.97 -15.99 4.81
C LEU A 77 -9.74 -16.65 4.20
N LEU A 78 -8.73 -17.01 5.00
CA LEU A 78 -7.58 -17.79 4.53
C LEU A 78 -8.02 -19.13 3.94
N ALA A 79 -8.88 -19.87 4.64
CA ALA A 79 -9.39 -21.15 4.15
C ALA A 79 -10.19 -20.98 2.83
N LYS A 80 -11.04 -19.95 2.75
CA LYS A 80 -11.82 -19.66 1.54
C LYS A 80 -10.92 -19.20 0.37
N ALA A 81 -9.95 -18.33 0.64
CA ALA A 81 -9.00 -17.88 -0.37
C ALA A 81 -8.20 -19.05 -0.92
N HIS A 82 -7.70 -19.92 -0.05
CA HIS A 82 -6.97 -21.12 -0.44
C HIS A 82 -7.82 -22.05 -1.34
N ALA A 83 -9.11 -22.25 -1.01
CA ALA A 83 -10.03 -23.06 -1.81
C ALA A 83 -10.24 -22.49 -3.23
N LEU A 84 -10.08 -21.19 -3.41
CA LEU A 84 -10.15 -20.50 -4.70
C LEU A 84 -8.79 -20.39 -5.41
N GLY A 85 -7.72 -20.97 -4.85
CA GLY A 85 -6.36 -20.77 -5.36
C GLY A 85 -5.89 -19.32 -5.28
N ALA A 86 -6.40 -18.58 -4.30
CA ALA A 86 -6.07 -17.18 -4.07
C ALA A 86 -5.27 -17.00 -2.76
N ARG A 87 -4.68 -15.81 -2.58
CA ARG A 87 -3.98 -15.40 -1.37
C ARG A 87 -4.74 -14.27 -0.70
N LEU A 88 -4.83 -14.32 0.63
CA LEU A 88 -5.44 -13.24 1.40
C LEU A 88 -4.47 -12.06 1.48
N VAL A 89 -4.92 -10.88 1.08
CA VAL A 89 -4.12 -9.66 1.09
C VAL A 89 -4.82 -8.57 1.90
N VAL A 90 -4.03 -7.86 2.70
CA VAL A 90 -4.44 -6.70 3.48
C VAL A 90 -3.59 -5.48 3.13
N THR A 91 -4.05 -4.28 3.50
CA THR A 91 -3.24 -3.06 3.39
C THR A 91 -2.20 -2.98 4.52
N GLU A 92 -1.17 -2.16 4.36
CA GLU A 92 -0.21 -1.87 5.47
C GLU A 92 -0.93 -1.29 6.70
N LYS A 93 -1.93 -0.45 6.49
CA LYS A 93 -2.73 0.13 7.58
C LYS A 93 -3.47 -0.95 8.37
N ASP A 94 -4.07 -1.91 7.67
CA ASP A 94 -4.77 -3.02 8.31
C ASP A 94 -3.79 -3.98 8.99
N ALA A 95 -2.67 -4.28 8.37
CA ALA A 95 -1.58 -5.07 8.94
C ALA A 95 -1.07 -4.44 10.25
N PHE A 96 -0.85 -3.13 10.25
CA PHE A 96 -0.45 -2.39 11.45
C PHE A 96 -1.52 -2.48 12.56
N ARG A 97 -2.80 -2.39 12.21
CA ARG A 97 -3.92 -2.50 13.17
C ARG A 97 -4.07 -3.90 13.76
N MET A 98 -3.75 -4.94 12.98
CA MET A 98 -3.71 -6.32 13.49
C MET A 98 -2.57 -6.51 14.49
N GLY A 99 -1.50 -5.70 14.39
CA GLY A 99 -0.38 -5.72 15.33
C GLY A 99 0.23 -7.12 15.49
N SER A 100 0.41 -7.55 16.75
CA SER A 100 0.99 -8.87 17.06
C SER A 100 0.11 -10.04 16.60
N ASP A 101 -1.19 -9.84 16.41
CA ASP A 101 -2.06 -10.92 15.95
C ASP A 101 -1.78 -11.33 14.50
N LEU A 102 -1.23 -10.42 13.69
CA LEU A 102 -0.82 -10.73 12.32
C LEU A 102 0.23 -11.84 12.26
N ALA A 103 1.14 -11.92 13.25
CA ALA A 103 2.16 -12.96 13.32
C ALA A 103 1.59 -14.40 13.40
N ARG A 104 0.32 -14.54 13.78
CA ARG A 104 -0.40 -15.83 13.80
C ARG A 104 -0.83 -16.31 12.43
N PHE A 105 -0.70 -15.45 11.42
CA PHE A 105 -1.17 -15.67 10.05
C PHE A 105 -0.05 -15.35 9.04
N PRO A 106 1.03 -16.13 9.04
CA PRO A 106 2.20 -15.85 8.21
C PRO A 106 1.91 -15.87 6.70
N GLU A 107 0.80 -16.51 6.29
CA GLU A 107 0.37 -16.58 4.89
C GLU A 107 -0.38 -15.32 4.43
N VAL A 108 -0.82 -14.45 5.35
CA VAL A 108 -1.47 -13.19 4.99
C VAL A 108 -0.44 -12.28 4.32
N ALA A 109 -0.77 -11.84 3.13
CA ALA A 109 0.07 -10.91 2.40
C ALA A 109 -0.26 -9.46 2.75
N VAL A 110 0.75 -8.64 2.82
CA VAL A 110 0.63 -7.19 3.00
C VAL A 110 0.94 -6.51 1.67
N ALA A 111 -0.03 -5.75 1.16
CA ALA A 111 0.18 -4.89 0.01
C ALA A 111 0.78 -3.58 0.48
N ARG A 112 2.00 -3.30 0.02
CA ARG A 112 2.70 -2.04 0.29
C ARG A 112 2.44 -1.07 -0.83
N ALA A 113 2.11 0.16 -0.46
CA ALA A 113 1.87 1.24 -1.39
C ALA A 113 3.06 2.20 -1.40
N CYS A 114 3.30 2.80 -2.56
CA CYS A 114 4.24 3.91 -2.71
C CYS A 114 3.55 5.07 -3.44
N LEU A 115 4.02 6.27 -3.16
CA LEU A 115 3.63 7.44 -3.94
C LEU A 115 4.50 7.50 -5.20
N ASP A 116 3.84 7.51 -6.35
CA ASP A 116 4.49 7.81 -7.62
C ASP A 116 4.32 9.29 -7.91
N VAL A 117 5.43 10.01 -7.91
CA VAL A 117 5.48 11.46 -8.12
C VAL A 117 6.45 11.69 -9.27
N ASP A 118 5.98 12.37 -10.33
CA ASP A 118 6.88 12.75 -11.41
C ASP A 118 7.97 13.72 -10.94
N GLU A 119 9.04 13.85 -11.72
CA GLU A 119 10.21 14.65 -11.34
C GLU A 119 9.86 16.11 -11.06
N HIS A 120 8.93 16.70 -11.82
CA HIS A 120 8.50 18.08 -11.62
C HIS A 120 7.79 18.25 -10.27
N ASN A 121 6.83 17.37 -9.99
CA ASN A 121 6.08 17.37 -8.73
C ASN A 121 6.98 17.02 -7.53
N ALA A 122 7.95 16.12 -7.72
CA ALA A 122 8.93 15.79 -6.69
C ALA A 122 9.76 17.02 -6.29
N ARG A 123 10.22 17.81 -7.25
CA ARG A 123 10.93 19.05 -6.97
C ARG A 123 10.06 20.04 -6.18
N LEU A 124 8.79 20.21 -6.58
CA LEU A 124 7.87 21.09 -5.85
C LEU A 124 7.67 20.68 -4.39
N LEU A 125 7.75 19.38 -4.10
CA LEU A 125 7.59 18.84 -2.74
C LEU A 125 8.88 18.95 -1.91
N PHE A 126 10.03 18.66 -2.52
CA PHE A 126 11.27 18.41 -1.78
C PHE A 126 12.24 19.59 -1.81
N ASP A 127 12.32 20.36 -2.92
CA ASP A 127 13.25 21.50 -2.99
C ASP A 127 13.07 22.51 -1.84
N PRO A 128 11.82 22.90 -1.44
CA PRO A 128 11.65 23.80 -0.32
C PRO A 128 12.10 23.21 1.03
N VAL A 129 12.02 21.88 1.17
CA VAL A 129 12.45 21.17 2.38
C VAL A 129 13.99 21.07 2.39
N ASP A 130 14.59 20.80 1.25
CA ASP A 130 16.05 20.75 1.08
C ASP A 130 16.68 22.12 1.38
N GLU A 131 16.06 23.22 0.95
CA GLU A 131 16.50 24.58 1.29
C GLU A 131 16.45 24.86 2.79
N LEU A 132 15.42 24.33 3.50
CA LEU A 132 15.25 24.54 4.94
C LEU A 132 16.14 23.64 5.79
N MET A 133 16.41 22.42 5.34
CA MET A 133 17.08 21.39 6.14
C MET A 133 18.59 21.27 5.82
N GLY A 134 19.08 21.94 4.77
CA GLY A 134 20.43 21.72 4.29
C GLY A 134 20.64 20.25 3.92
N SER A 135 21.66 19.86 3.24
CA SER A 135 21.95 18.53 2.64
C SER A 135 21.71 17.26 3.48
N ALA A 136 20.85 17.32 4.49
CA ALA A 136 20.53 16.20 5.39
C ALA A 136 19.50 15.21 4.81
N ILE A 137 18.88 15.48 3.66
CA ILE A 137 17.84 14.63 3.07
C ILE A 137 18.38 13.78 1.89
N GLU A 138 19.61 13.30 1.97
CA GLU A 138 20.03 12.21 1.07
C GLU A 138 19.34 10.86 1.40
N PHE A 139 18.63 10.78 2.52
CA PHE A 139 18.12 9.52 3.06
C PHE A 139 16.73 9.08 2.54
N TYR A 140 16.00 9.89 1.79
CA TYR A 140 14.65 9.57 1.31
C TYR A 140 14.46 9.66 -0.20
N ARG A 141 15.52 9.71 -0.97
CA ARG A 141 15.40 9.43 -2.39
C ARG A 141 15.10 7.94 -2.55
N CYS A 142 13.92 7.68 -3.03
CA CYS A 142 13.41 6.34 -3.36
C CYS A 142 14.18 5.76 -4.58
N ASP A 143 15.52 5.78 -4.56
CA ASP A 143 16.36 5.14 -5.57
C ASP A 143 16.26 3.60 -5.49
N ASP A 144 15.80 3.08 -4.36
CA ASP A 144 15.54 1.65 -4.22
C ASP A 144 14.22 1.19 -4.88
N ALA A 145 13.27 2.07 -5.12
CA ALA A 145 12.02 1.68 -5.81
C ALA A 145 12.23 1.31 -7.28
N ARG A 146 13.29 1.81 -7.93
CA ARG A 146 13.61 1.45 -9.33
C ARG A 146 14.24 0.07 -9.48
N ARG A 147 14.72 -0.54 -8.40
CA ARG A 147 15.30 -1.90 -8.44
C ARG A 147 14.26 -3.01 -8.41
N PHE A 148 13.00 -2.68 -8.12
CA PHE A 148 11.91 -3.65 -8.03
C PHE A 148 10.90 -3.56 -9.17
N CYS A 149 11.10 -2.68 -10.16
CA CYS A 149 10.24 -2.52 -11.33
C CYS A 149 10.91 -2.96 -12.64
N ASN A 150 11.83 -3.95 -12.59
CA ASN A 150 12.34 -4.66 -13.78
C ASN A 150 12.04 -6.15 -13.67
#